data_783a1ed6b4f347469b1f9f006ca93794
#
_entry.id   783a1ed6b4f347469b1f9f006ca93794
#
_cell.length_a   1.000
_cell.length_b   1.000
_cell.length_c   1.000
_cell.angle_alpha   90.00
_cell.angle_beta   90.00
_cell.angle_gamma   90.00
#
_symmetry.space_group_name_H-M   'P 1'
#
loop_
_entity.id
_entity.type
_entity.pdbx_description
1 polymer ?
#
loop_
_entity_poly.entity_id
_entity_poly.type
_entity_poly.pdbx_seq_one_letter_code
_entity_poly.pdbx_strand_id
1 'polypeptide(L)'
;MYVVECCDKTWYTGYTTDIVRRIKTHNDKKGAKYTRVRVPVKLIYFEEFETKSEATSAESLFKKRTRRSKEEYVLLNLNTEKRQKIKDFNMKIKEK
;
A
#
# COMPACT_ATOMS: atom_id res chain seq x y z
N MET A 1 -1.14 4.14 6.58
CA MET A 1 -1.64 2.92 5.91
C MET A 1 -1.26 2.95 4.44
N TYR A 2 -0.84 1.84 3.89
CA TYR A 2 -0.56 1.71 2.47
C TYR A 2 -1.21 0.44 1.93
N VAL A 3 -1.53 0.46 0.63
CA VAL A 3 -2.09 -0.70 -0.08
C VAL A 3 -1.21 -0.93 -1.31
N VAL A 4 -0.73 -2.16 -1.46
CA VAL A 4 0.05 -2.56 -2.63
C VAL A 4 -0.69 -3.62 -3.42
N GLU A 5 -0.49 -3.61 -4.73
CA GLU A 5 -0.95 -4.68 -5.61
C GLU A 5 0.24 -5.59 -5.92
N CYS A 6 0.06 -6.87 -5.67
CA CYS A 6 1.08 -7.88 -5.92
C CYS A 6 1.10 -8.30 -7.40
N CYS A 7 2.12 -9.03 -7.81
CA CYS A 7 2.25 -9.47 -9.20
C CYS A 7 1.08 -10.36 -9.65
N ASP A 8 0.43 -11.05 -8.71
CA ASP A 8 -0.73 -11.90 -8.97
C ASP A 8 -2.08 -11.15 -8.89
N LYS A 9 -2.03 -9.80 -8.83
CA LYS A 9 -3.19 -8.91 -8.74
C LYS A 9 -3.92 -8.93 -7.38
N THR A 10 -3.41 -9.64 -6.40
CA THR A 10 -3.94 -9.56 -5.04
C THR A 10 -3.43 -8.28 -4.36
N TRP A 11 -4.14 -7.84 -3.32
CA TRP A 11 -3.80 -6.62 -2.59
C TRP A 11 -3.32 -6.96 -1.19
N TYR A 12 -2.31 -6.25 -0.74
CA TYR A 12 -1.82 -6.33 0.64
C TYR A 12 -1.88 -4.95 1.28
N THR A 13 -2.37 -4.90 2.51
CA THR A 13 -2.48 -3.64 3.27
C THR A 13 -1.59 -3.72 4.50
N GLY A 14 -0.86 -2.64 4.75
CA GLY A 14 0.02 -2.56 5.90
C GLY A 14 0.13 -1.15 6.45
N TYR A 15 0.98 -0.98 7.45
CA TYR A 15 1.30 0.29 8.06
C TYR A 15 2.81 0.53 8.00
N THR A 16 3.21 1.75 7.73
CA THR A 16 4.61 2.16 7.79
C THR A 16 4.71 3.67 7.97
N THR A 17 5.83 4.12 8.49
CA THR A 17 6.19 5.54 8.54
C THR A 17 7.02 5.94 7.32
N ASP A 18 7.47 4.98 6.51
CA ASP A 18 8.30 5.22 5.32
C ASP A 18 7.87 4.28 4.20
N ILE A 19 6.98 4.77 3.34
CA ILE A 19 6.36 3.99 2.27
C ILE A 19 7.41 3.43 1.30
N VAL A 20 8.32 4.27 0.82
CA VAL A 20 9.31 3.85 -0.17
C VAL A 20 10.18 2.72 0.37
N ARG A 21 10.71 2.91 1.58
CA ARG A 21 11.56 1.91 2.22
C ARG A 21 10.82 0.61 2.46
N ARG A 22 9.57 0.69 2.95
CA ARG A 22 8.78 -0.50 3.26
C ARG A 22 8.47 -1.32 2.01
N ILE A 23 8.10 -0.67 0.92
CA ILE A 23 7.78 -1.38 -0.31
C ILE A 23 9.04 -1.96 -0.96
N LYS A 24 10.18 -1.26 -0.88
CA LYS A 24 11.46 -1.84 -1.29
C LYS A 24 11.78 -3.11 -0.49
N THR A 25 11.49 -3.09 0.81
CA THR A 25 11.67 -4.26 1.68
C THR A 25 10.78 -5.42 1.23
N HIS A 26 9.52 -5.14 0.86
CA HIS A 26 8.64 -6.17 0.29
C HIS A 26 9.24 -6.76 -0.98
N ASN A 27 9.72 -5.92 -1.89
CA ASN A 27 10.27 -6.35 -3.18
C ASN A 27 11.61 -7.11 -3.02
N ASP A 28 12.31 -6.88 -1.91
CA ASP A 28 13.50 -7.65 -1.55
C ASP A 28 13.16 -8.99 -0.89
N LYS A 29 11.86 -9.35 -0.80
CA LYS A 29 11.36 -10.57 -0.18
C LYS A 29 11.64 -10.63 1.32
N LYS A 30 11.80 -9.49 1.97
CA LYS A 30 12.06 -9.34 3.41
C LYS A 30 10.90 -8.70 4.17
N GLY A 31 9.80 -8.45 3.47
CA GLY A 31 8.61 -7.87 4.07
C GLY A 31 7.70 -8.94 4.66
N ALA A 32 6.39 -8.77 4.52
CA ALA A 32 5.41 -9.69 5.03
C ALA A 32 5.48 -11.06 4.32
N LYS A 33 5.14 -12.11 5.06
CA LYS A 33 5.11 -13.46 4.52
C LYS A 33 4.22 -13.55 3.27
N TYR A 34 3.07 -12.88 3.29
CA TYR A 34 2.14 -12.85 2.17
C TYR A 34 2.78 -12.34 0.86
N THR A 35 3.61 -11.29 0.96
CA THR A 35 4.18 -10.63 -0.22
C THR A 35 5.44 -11.32 -0.77
N ARG A 36 6.10 -12.15 0.03
CA ARG A 36 7.38 -12.78 -0.36
C ARG A 36 7.34 -13.54 -1.68
N VAL A 37 6.24 -14.22 -1.94
CA VAL A 37 6.05 -15.04 -3.15
C VAL A 37 5.23 -14.32 -4.21
N ARG A 38 4.89 -13.05 -3.99
CA ARG A 38 4.02 -12.26 -4.85
C ARG A 38 4.67 -10.97 -5.35
N VAL A 39 5.98 -10.91 -5.32
CA VAL A 39 6.72 -9.73 -5.81
C VAL A 39 6.87 -9.80 -7.35
N PRO A 40 7.00 -8.65 -8.02
CA PRO A 40 7.05 -7.33 -7.44
C PRO A 40 5.68 -6.82 -7.01
N VAL A 41 5.68 -5.96 -5.99
CA VAL A 41 4.48 -5.25 -5.55
C VAL A 41 4.62 -3.77 -5.90
N LYS A 42 3.49 -3.09 -6.12
CA LYS A 42 3.49 -1.65 -6.40
C LYS A 42 2.46 -0.95 -5.51
N LEU A 43 2.75 0.28 -5.15
CA LEU A 43 1.83 1.09 -4.38
C LEU A 43 0.64 1.48 -5.25
N ILE A 44 -0.58 1.29 -4.73
CA ILE A 44 -1.81 1.69 -5.42
C ILE A 44 -2.62 2.69 -4.62
N TYR A 45 -2.41 2.78 -3.30
CA TYR A 45 -3.14 3.70 -2.45
C TYR A 45 -2.41 3.88 -1.11
N PHE A 46 -2.61 5.03 -0.48
CA PHE A 46 -2.10 5.28 0.87
C PHE A 46 -2.95 6.33 1.57
N GLU A 47 -2.90 6.32 2.90
CA GLU A 47 -3.48 7.34 3.76
C GLU A 47 -2.49 7.69 4.86
N GLU A 48 -2.34 8.98 5.12
CA GLU A 48 -1.48 9.48 6.19
C GLU A 48 -2.32 9.79 7.42
N PHE A 49 -1.76 9.52 8.59
CA PHE A 49 -2.42 9.77 9.87
C PHE A 49 -1.43 10.43 10.82
N GLU A 50 -1.94 11.20 11.78
CA GLU A 50 -1.09 11.90 12.75
C GLU A 50 -0.51 10.95 13.80
N THR A 51 -1.21 9.86 14.11
CA THR A 51 -0.77 8.89 15.10
C THR A 51 -0.74 7.48 14.54
N LYS A 52 0.12 6.64 15.14
CA LYS A 52 0.19 5.22 14.81
C LYS A 52 -1.12 4.52 15.11
N SER A 53 -1.76 4.90 16.22
CA SER A 53 -3.05 4.32 16.63
C SER A 53 -4.12 4.52 15.56
N GLU A 54 -4.24 5.73 15.01
CA GLU A 54 -5.16 6.04 13.93
C GLU A 54 -4.85 5.22 12.68
N ALA A 55 -3.57 5.15 12.31
CA ALA A 55 -3.12 4.42 11.13
C ALA A 55 -3.41 2.92 11.24
N THR A 56 -3.13 2.31 12.39
CA THR A 56 -3.37 0.88 12.59
C THR A 56 -4.86 0.55 12.69
N SER A 57 -5.67 1.47 13.23
CA SER A 57 -7.13 1.32 13.23
C SER A 57 -7.68 1.35 11.79
N ALA A 58 -7.20 2.28 10.97
CA ALA A 58 -7.61 2.39 9.57
C ALA A 58 -7.21 1.13 8.78
N GLU A 59 -5.99 0.64 9.02
CA GLU A 59 -5.51 -0.61 8.42
C GLU A 59 -6.42 -1.78 8.74
N SER A 60 -6.75 -1.93 10.03
CA SER A 60 -7.62 -3.02 10.50
C SER A 60 -9.01 -2.95 9.85
N LEU A 61 -9.60 -1.77 9.80
CA LEU A 61 -10.90 -1.56 9.17
C LEU A 61 -10.86 -1.84 7.66
N PHE A 62 -9.82 -1.39 7.00
CA PHE A 62 -9.67 -1.61 5.56
C PHE A 62 -9.53 -3.11 5.24
N LYS A 63 -8.75 -3.84 6.03
CA LYS A 63 -8.54 -5.28 5.87
C LYS A 63 -9.83 -6.09 5.97
N LYS A 64 -10.82 -5.60 6.71
CA LYS A 64 -12.12 -6.28 6.89
C LYS A 64 -13.04 -6.11 5.69
N ARG A 65 -12.75 -5.21 4.77
CA ARG A 65 -13.56 -4.99 3.57
C ARG A 65 -13.41 -6.15 2.59
N THR A 66 -14.46 -6.42 1.81
CA THR A 66 -14.33 -7.32 0.66
C THR A 66 -13.43 -6.67 -0.39
N ARG A 67 -12.93 -7.44 -1.35
CA ARG A 67 -12.11 -6.91 -2.43
C ARG A 67 -12.85 -5.81 -3.20
N ARG A 68 -14.11 -6.04 -3.53
CA ARG A 68 -14.94 -5.05 -4.21
C ARG A 68 -15.06 -3.76 -3.41
N SER A 69 -15.33 -3.87 -2.11
CA SER A 69 -15.43 -2.72 -1.22
C SER A 69 -14.11 -1.96 -1.13
N LYS A 70 -12.98 -2.66 -1.12
CA LYS A 70 -11.65 -2.04 -1.14
C LYS A 70 -11.43 -1.25 -2.41
N GLU A 71 -11.78 -1.81 -3.57
CA GLU A 71 -11.65 -1.14 -4.86
C GLU A 71 -12.50 0.12 -4.92
N GLU A 72 -13.73 0.06 -4.47
CA GLU A 72 -14.64 1.21 -4.42
C GLU A 72 -14.09 2.30 -3.50
N TYR A 73 -13.60 1.91 -2.32
CA TYR A 73 -13.01 2.85 -1.37
C TYR A 73 -11.82 3.59 -1.98
N VAL A 74 -10.93 2.86 -2.62
CA VAL A 74 -9.75 3.45 -3.26
C VAL A 74 -10.16 4.44 -4.35
N LEU A 75 -11.09 4.06 -5.22
CA LEU A 75 -11.57 4.93 -6.29
C LEU A 75 -12.20 6.21 -5.75
N LEU A 76 -13.01 6.12 -4.70
CA LEU A 76 -13.69 7.27 -4.11
C LEU A 76 -12.73 8.24 -3.42
N ASN A 77 -11.61 7.73 -2.92
CA ASN A 77 -10.65 8.53 -2.16
C ASN A 77 -9.40 8.94 -2.94
N LEU A 78 -9.26 8.50 -4.18
CA LEU A 78 -8.19 8.97 -5.05
C LEU A 78 -8.56 10.33 -5.64
N ASN A 79 -7.57 11.22 -5.68
CA ASN A 79 -7.68 12.50 -6.37
C ASN A 79 -6.39 12.72 -7.17
N THR A 80 -6.34 13.80 -7.95
CA THR A 80 -5.19 14.09 -8.81
C THR A 80 -3.89 14.20 -8.01
N GLU A 81 -3.93 14.88 -6.87
CA GLU A 81 -2.75 15.06 -6.01
C GLU A 81 -2.25 13.72 -5.47
N LYS A 82 -3.16 12.90 -4.95
CA LYS A 82 -2.79 11.58 -4.41
C LYS A 82 -2.27 10.65 -5.50
N ARG A 83 -2.89 10.66 -6.68
CA ARG A 83 -2.42 9.88 -7.84
C ARG A 83 -1.00 10.26 -8.23
N GLN A 84 -0.68 11.55 -8.21
CA GLN A 84 0.68 12.02 -8.52
C GLN A 84 1.67 11.56 -7.47
N LYS A 85 1.32 11.63 -6.19
CA LYS A 85 2.18 11.15 -5.10
C LYS A 85 2.44 9.65 -5.22
N ILE A 86 1.42 8.87 -5.55
CA ILE A 86 1.56 7.41 -5.75
C ILE A 86 2.54 7.14 -6.88
N LYS A 87 2.41 7.86 -8.00
CA LYS A 87 3.33 7.73 -9.13
C LYS A 87 4.76 8.05 -8.74
N ASP A 88 4.96 9.13 -7.99
CA ASP A 88 6.28 9.55 -7.51
C ASP A 88 6.89 8.51 -6.57
N PHE A 89 6.09 7.96 -5.64
CA PHE A 89 6.56 6.89 -4.76
C PHE A 89 6.99 5.65 -5.55
N ASN A 90 6.19 5.23 -6.53
CA ASN A 90 6.50 4.07 -7.35
C ASN A 90 7.78 4.27 -8.16
N MET A 91 8.04 5.49 -8.64
CA MET A 91 9.29 5.80 -9.32
C MET A 91 10.48 5.64 -8.38
N LYS A 92 10.39 6.13 -7.15
CA LYS A 92 11.44 5.99 -6.13
C LYS A 92 11.65 4.53 -5.72
N ILE A 93 10.56 3.77 -5.63
CA ILE A 93 10.62 2.34 -5.29
C ILE A 93 11.41 1.55 -6.35
N LYS A 94 11.33 1.94 -7.61
CA LYS A 94 12.06 1.30 -8.70
C LYS A 94 13.54 1.68 -8.74
N GLU A 95 13.95 2.74 -8.08
CA GLU A 95 15.34 3.14 -8.01
C GLU A 95 16.13 2.15 -7.15
N LYS A 96 17.33 1.82 -7.59
CA LYS A 96 18.23 0.93 -6.85
C LYS A 96 19.10 1.70 -5.86
#